data_8c710bdce030a192ed0785ec77e11f23
#
_entry.id   8c710bdce030a192ed0785ec77e11f23
#
_cell.length_a   1.000
_cell.length_b   1.000
_cell.length_c   1.000
_cell.angle_alpha   90.00
_cell.angle_beta   90.00
_cell.angle_gamma   90.00
#
_symmetry.space_group_name_H-M   'P 1'
#
loop_
_entity.id
_entity.type
_entity.pdbx_description
1 polymer ?
#
loop_
_entity_poly.entity_id
_entity_poly.type
_entity_poly.pdbx_seq_one_letter_code
_entity_poly.pdbx_strand_id
1 'polypeptide(L)'
;MVIAGIPREEIRHTRAVQDWLAEGRQEGEARGEAKVTLRQLNRRCGPLSEANTAQIRALPLGQLEALADALLDFQGPTDLVAWLAVNS
;
A
#
# COMPACT_ATOMS: atom_id res chain seq x y z
N MET A 1 22.84 -2.14 38.36
CA MET A 1 22.62 -1.91 37.88
C MET A 1 21.90 -1.67 37.06
N VAL A 2 22.26 -1.13 36.85
CA VAL A 2 21.88 -0.94 35.75
C VAL A 2 20.65 -1.44 35.35
N ILE A 3 20.50 -2.47 35.63
CA ILE A 3 19.50 -3.15 35.15
C ILE A 3 18.25 -2.84 35.78
N ALA A 4 18.28 -2.34 36.92
CA ALA A 4 17.12 -2.17 37.68
C ALA A 4 16.09 -1.26 37.06
N GLY A 5 16.42 -0.16 36.59
CA GLY A 5 15.44 0.73 36.05
C GLY A 5 15.21 0.57 34.58
N ILE A 6 16.16 -0.03 33.98
CA ILE A 6 16.15 -0.16 32.59
C ILE A 6 15.06 -0.99 32.00
N PRO A 7 14.75 -2.13 32.54
CA PRO A 7 13.81 -3.01 31.91
C PRO A 7 12.48 -2.37 31.54
N ARG A 8 11.96 -1.57 32.42
CA ARG A 8 10.65 -0.98 32.18
C ARG A 8 10.70 0.06 31.07
N GLU A 9 11.73 0.89 31.07
CA GLU A 9 11.90 1.88 30.05
C GLU A 9 12.21 1.24 28.71
N GLU A 10 13.01 0.20 28.73
CA GLU A 10 13.33 -0.52 27.52
C GLU A 10 12.10 -1.16 26.89
N ILE A 11 11.19 -1.65 27.70
CA ILE A 11 9.97 -2.23 27.20
C ILE A 11 9.12 -1.17 26.47
N ARG A 12 9.01 0.02 27.02
CA ARG A 12 8.31 1.10 26.37
C ARG A 12 8.97 1.49 25.06
N HIS A 13 10.28 1.62 25.11
CA HIS A 13 11.02 2.01 23.93
C HIS A 13 10.91 0.95 22.85
N THR A 14 10.98 -0.30 23.22
CA THR A 14 10.85 -1.40 22.29
C THR A 14 9.48 -1.41 21.62
N ARG A 15 8.45 -1.14 22.39
CA ARG A 15 7.10 -1.08 21.85
C ARG A 15 6.96 0.05 20.83
N ALA A 16 7.49 1.22 21.13
CA ALA A 16 7.46 2.34 20.21
C ALA A 16 8.22 2.04 18.93
N VAL A 17 9.37 1.42 19.06
CA VAL A 17 10.18 1.04 17.90
C VAL A 17 9.46 -0.01 17.07
N GLN A 18 8.82 -0.98 17.69
CA GLN A 18 8.08 -2.00 16.97
C GLN A 18 6.89 -1.41 16.21
N ASP A 19 6.19 -0.47 16.82
CA ASP A 19 5.07 0.20 16.15
C ASP A 19 5.57 0.98 14.93
N TRP A 20 6.69 1.66 15.09
CA TRP A 20 7.28 2.43 14.01
C TRP A 20 7.74 1.53 12.88
N LEU A 21 8.38 0.43 13.20
CA LEU A 21 8.82 -0.54 12.21
C LEU A 21 7.62 -1.19 11.48
N ALA A 22 6.54 -1.42 12.21
CA ALA A 22 5.33 -1.96 11.60
C ALA A 22 4.73 -0.98 10.59
N GLU A 23 4.71 0.32 10.90
CA GLU A 23 4.26 1.33 9.96
C GLU A 23 5.14 1.37 8.72
N GLY A 24 6.46 1.35 8.90
CA GLY A 24 7.39 1.33 7.78
C GLY A 24 7.22 0.10 6.91
N ARG A 25 6.92 -1.04 7.54
CA ARG A 25 6.70 -2.28 6.82
C ARG A 25 5.42 -2.21 5.99
N GLN A 26 4.35 -1.63 6.55
CA GLN A 26 3.11 -1.45 5.81
C GLN A 26 3.29 -0.53 4.61
N GLU A 27 4.05 0.54 4.77
CA GLU A 27 4.36 1.43 3.66
C GLU A 27 5.17 0.71 2.59
N GLY A 28 6.13 -0.11 2.98
CA GLY A 28 6.92 -0.90 2.05
C GLY A 28 6.07 -1.91 1.30
N GLU A 29 5.15 -2.57 2.00
CA GLU A 29 4.22 -3.51 1.38
C GLU A 29 3.30 -2.80 0.40
N ALA A 30 2.80 -1.62 0.76
CA ALA A 30 1.95 -0.85 -0.13
C ALA A 30 2.69 -0.43 -1.40
N ARG A 31 3.94 -0.03 -1.29
CA ARG A 31 4.74 0.33 -2.47
C ARG A 31 4.96 -0.88 -3.37
N GLY A 32 5.27 -2.03 -2.79
CA GLY A 32 5.46 -3.26 -3.54
C GLY A 32 4.19 -3.69 -4.24
N GLU A 33 3.07 -3.63 -3.53
CA GLU A 33 1.78 -3.99 -4.10
C GLU A 33 1.38 -3.02 -5.21
N ALA A 34 1.61 -1.73 -5.02
CA ALA A 34 1.33 -0.73 -6.05
C ALA A 34 2.14 -0.99 -7.31
N LYS A 35 3.40 -1.34 -7.16
CA LYS A 35 4.28 -1.61 -8.29
C LYS A 35 3.77 -2.79 -9.12
N VAL A 36 3.40 -3.86 -8.46
CA VAL A 36 2.88 -5.06 -9.13
C VAL A 36 1.53 -4.76 -9.78
N THR A 37 0.64 -4.11 -9.05
CA THR A 37 -0.70 -3.77 -9.53
C THR A 37 -0.62 -2.85 -10.74
N LEU A 38 0.26 -1.86 -10.71
CA LEU A 38 0.47 -0.96 -11.85
C LEU A 38 0.95 -1.72 -13.07
N ARG A 39 1.86 -2.67 -12.90
CA ARG A 39 2.34 -3.48 -14.00
C ARG A 39 1.20 -4.27 -14.63
N GLN A 40 0.37 -4.88 -13.80
CA GLN A 40 -0.76 -5.65 -14.28
C GLN A 40 -1.80 -4.77 -14.97
N LEU A 41 -2.06 -3.59 -14.43
CA LEU A 41 -2.98 -2.64 -15.04
C LEU A 41 -2.48 -2.13 -16.38
N ASN A 42 -1.18 -1.86 -16.49
CA ASN A 42 -0.59 -1.44 -17.76
C ASN A 42 -0.76 -2.51 -18.83
N ARG A 43 -0.70 -3.76 -18.46
CA ARG A 43 -0.89 -4.85 -19.40
C ARG A 43 -2.36 -5.04 -19.78
N ARG A 44 -3.25 -4.82 -18.83
CA ARG A 44 -4.67 -5.09 -19.06
C ARG A 44 -5.42 -3.90 -19.63
N CYS A 45 -5.11 -2.71 -19.15
CA CYS A 45 -5.79 -1.48 -19.54
C CYS A 45 -4.97 -0.62 -20.50
N GLY A 46 -3.73 -1.00 -20.79
CA GLY A 46 -2.82 -0.18 -21.57
C GLY A 46 -2.12 0.85 -20.70
N PRO A 47 -1.29 1.71 -21.27
CA PRO A 47 -0.53 2.70 -20.51
C PRO A 47 -1.45 3.60 -19.70
N LEU A 48 -1.15 3.76 -18.42
CA LEU A 48 -1.92 4.61 -17.53
C LEU A 48 -1.41 6.04 -17.57
N SER A 49 -2.32 6.99 -17.34
CA SER A 49 -1.92 8.39 -17.20
C SER A 49 -1.10 8.58 -15.93
N GLU A 50 -0.34 9.67 -15.87
CA GLU A 50 0.42 9.99 -14.66
C GLU A 50 -0.52 10.24 -13.48
N ALA A 51 -1.68 10.86 -13.73
CA ALA A 51 -2.65 11.11 -12.69
C ALA A 51 -3.19 9.80 -12.10
N ASN A 52 -3.53 8.84 -12.93
CA ASN A 52 -4.02 7.55 -12.45
C ASN A 52 -2.91 6.78 -11.74
N THR A 53 -1.71 6.82 -12.27
CA THR A 53 -0.56 6.17 -11.63
C THR A 53 -0.30 6.75 -10.25
N ALA A 54 -0.31 8.07 -10.12
CA ALA A 54 -0.09 8.72 -8.83
C ALA A 54 -1.20 8.39 -7.84
N GLN A 55 -2.43 8.34 -8.31
CA GLN A 55 -3.58 8.02 -7.49
C GLN A 55 -3.47 6.59 -6.93
N ILE A 56 -3.07 5.66 -7.76
CA ILE A 56 -2.89 4.26 -7.35
C ILE A 56 -1.75 4.15 -6.33
N ARG A 57 -0.64 4.84 -6.56
CA ARG A 57 0.48 4.82 -5.64
C ARG A 57 0.13 5.39 -4.27
N ALA A 58 -0.86 6.25 -4.20
CA ALA A 58 -1.30 6.87 -2.96
C ALA A 58 -2.31 6.01 -2.19
N LEU A 59 -2.81 4.93 -2.77
CA LEU A 59 -3.79 4.09 -2.11
C LEU A 59 -3.17 3.30 -0.95
N PRO A 60 -3.90 3.14 0.16
CA PRO A 60 -3.45 2.27 1.22
C PRO A 60 -3.44 0.80 0.79
N LEU A 61 -2.69 -0.02 1.50
CA LEU A 61 -2.49 -1.43 1.14
C LEU A 61 -3.80 -2.17 0.93
N GLY A 62 -4.77 -1.98 1.83
CA GLY A 62 -6.07 -2.66 1.71
C GLY A 62 -6.80 -2.34 0.41
N GLN A 63 -6.70 -1.09 -0.04
CA GLN A 63 -7.31 -0.69 -1.29
C GLN A 63 -6.53 -1.19 -2.50
N LEU A 64 -5.21 -1.26 -2.38
CA LEU A 64 -4.39 -1.85 -3.44
C LEU A 64 -4.70 -3.33 -3.62
N GLU A 65 -4.93 -4.04 -2.53
CA GLU A 65 -5.33 -5.44 -2.59
C GLU A 65 -6.69 -5.59 -3.26
N ALA A 66 -7.63 -4.71 -2.92
CA ALA A 66 -8.94 -4.72 -3.55
C ALA A 66 -8.85 -4.43 -5.04
N LEU A 67 -7.97 -3.50 -5.43
CA LEU A 67 -7.76 -3.18 -6.84
C LEU A 67 -7.11 -4.36 -7.56
N ALA A 68 -6.17 -5.03 -6.93
CA ALA A 68 -5.52 -6.20 -7.51
C ALA A 68 -6.53 -7.31 -7.84
N ASP A 69 -7.53 -7.47 -7.00
CA ASP A 69 -8.61 -8.42 -7.26
C ASP A 69 -9.55 -7.91 -8.34
N ALA A 70 -9.93 -6.64 -8.26
CA ALA A 70 -10.87 -6.06 -9.20
C ALA A 70 -10.34 -6.01 -10.63
N LEU A 71 -9.02 -5.81 -10.79
CA LEU A 71 -8.43 -5.68 -12.12
C LEU A 71 -8.59 -6.93 -12.96
N LEU A 72 -8.80 -8.08 -12.35
CA LEU A 72 -9.02 -9.32 -13.08
C LEU A 72 -10.30 -9.26 -13.92
N ASP A 73 -11.25 -8.43 -13.54
CA ASP A 73 -12.51 -8.27 -14.25
C ASP A 73 -12.52 -7.04 -15.17
N PHE A 74 -11.46 -6.25 -15.15
CA PHE A 74 -11.39 -5.05 -15.99
C PHE A 74 -11.22 -5.44 -17.45
N GLN A 75 -11.95 -4.77 -18.31
CA GLN A 75 -11.87 -4.98 -19.75
C GLN A 75 -11.13 -3.85 -20.46
N GLY A 76 -10.90 -2.75 -19.77
CA GLY A 76 -10.19 -1.62 -20.34
C GLY A 76 -10.02 -0.50 -19.33
N PRO A 77 -9.44 0.63 -19.75
CA PRO A 77 -9.15 1.75 -18.86
C PRO A 77 -10.40 2.40 -18.26
N THR A 78 -11.53 2.29 -18.92
CA THR A 78 -12.79 2.84 -18.37
C THR A 78 -13.17 2.18 -17.05
N ASP A 79 -12.97 0.88 -16.95
CA ASP A 79 -13.28 0.14 -15.72
C ASP A 79 -12.37 0.59 -14.57
N LEU A 80 -11.11 0.86 -14.85
CA LEU A 80 -10.18 1.37 -13.87
C LEU A 80 -10.60 2.76 -13.38
N VAL A 81 -10.95 3.64 -14.30
CA VAL A 81 -11.37 5.00 -13.94
C VAL A 81 -12.61 4.96 -13.07
N ALA A 82 -13.58 4.11 -13.43
CA ALA A 82 -14.79 3.95 -12.64
C ALA A 82 -14.48 3.43 -11.23
N TRP A 83 -13.58 2.46 -11.13
CA TRP A 83 -13.20 1.91 -9.84
C TRP A 83 -12.52 2.97 -8.96
N LEU A 84 -11.60 3.74 -9.53
CA LEU A 84 -10.91 4.81 -8.81
C LEU A 84 -11.87 5.90 -8.34
N ALA A 85 -12.87 6.22 -9.13
CA ALA A 85 -13.87 7.23 -8.77
C ALA A 85 -14.66 6.81 -7.53
N VAL A 86 -14.89 5.53 -7.36
CA VAL A 86 -15.68 5.02 -6.22
C VAL A 86 -14.79 4.81 -5.00
N ASN A 87 -13.54 4.44 -5.19
CA ASN A 87 -12.67 3.98 -4.11
C ASN A 87 -11.56 4.94 -3.70
N SER A 88 -11.51 6.10 -4.26
CA SER A 88 -10.46 7.06 -3.86
C SER A 88 -10.98 8.43 -3.46
#